data_7f4d6724f96b257167c6ba757d0bfb9a
#
_entry.id   7f4d6724f96b257167c6ba757d0bfb9a
#
_cell.length_a   1.000
_cell.length_b   1.000
_cell.length_c   1.000
_cell.angle_alpha   90.00
_cell.angle_beta   90.00
_cell.angle_gamma   90.00
#
_symmetry.space_group_name_H-M   'P 1'
#
loop_
_entity.id
_entity.type
_entity.pdbx_description
1 polymer ?
#
loop_
_entity_poly.entity_id
_entity_poly.type
_entity_poly.pdbx_seq_one_letter_code
_entity_poly.pdbx_strand_id
1 'polypeptide(L)'
;MQFNTDKLMDTAINFLQNGAGNVLNGTFTAAKAVVSGITAFFIGLIFAFYLLAKKETLQRQVNMFMQAALPEKIVNKITYVAKLSNETFSNFITGQCLEALILGTMFFVTLSIIRLPYALLIGVLIAFTALIPIFGAFIGCIVGAFLMIMVSPMKALIFVIVFIVLQQIEGNLIYPKVVGGSVGLPSLWVLAAVTIGSSLMGVAGMLFFIPFTSVIYTLVREWTYKRLEQKKTKENNNDESNESSV
;
A
#
# COMPACT_ATOMS: atom_id res chain seq x y z
N MET A 1 -41.47 -33.49 34.03
CA MET A 1 -40.30 -32.74 33.58
C MET A 1 -40.21 -31.48 34.41
N GLN A 2 -39.37 -31.48 35.47
CA GLN A 2 -39.13 -30.25 36.23
C GLN A 2 -38.18 -29.38 35.43
N PHE A 3 -38.68 -28.27 34.93
CA PHE A 3 -37.86 -27.23 34.32
C PHE A 3 -36.96 -26.62 35.44
N ASN A 4 -35.66 -26.85 35.32
CA ASN A 4 -34.67 -26.39 36.29
C ASN A 4 -34.43 -24.88 36.02
N THR A 5 -35.32 -24.05 36.58
CA THR A 5 -35.30 -22.58 36.47
C THR A 5 -34.02 -22.01 37.05
N ASP A 6 -33.40 -22.64 38.04
CA ASP A 6 -32.15 -22.16 38.63
C ASP A 6 -30.97 -22.25 37.67
N LYS A 7 -30.85 -23.33 36.88
CA LYS A 7 -29.84 -23.46 35.85
C LYS A 7 -30.00 -22.46 34.71
N LEU A 8 -31.24 -22.13 34.34
CA LEU A 8 -31.51 -21.10 33.31
C LEU A 8 -31.16 -19.69 33.82
N MET A 9 -31.48 -19.43 35.10
CA MET A 9 -31.15 -18.17 35.74
C MET A 9 -29.63 -17.98 35.90
N ASP A 10 -28.92 -19.01 36.38
CA ASP A 10 -27.46 -18.99 36.47
C ASP A 10 -26.78 -18.86 35.11
N THR A 11 -27.30 -19.49 34.06
CA THR A 11 -26.79 -19.36 32.70
C THR A 11 -27.04 -17.95 32.16
N ALA A 12 -28.21 -17.36 32.38
CA ALA A 12 -28.54 -16.02 31.97
C ALA A 12 -27.70 -14.95 32.74
N ILE A 13 -27.52 -15.13 34.03
CA ILE A 13 -26.65 -14.23 34.83
C ILE A 13 -25.20 -14.32 34.40
N ASN A 14 -24.69 -15.53 34.19
CA ASN A 14 -23.31 -15.73 33.67
C ASN A 14 -23.12 -15.18 32.25
N PHE A 15 -24.12 -15.32 31.37
CA PHE A 15 -24.09 -14.71 30.03
C PHE A 15 -24.13 -13.19 30.09
N LEU A 16 -24.93 -12.58 30.95
CA LEU A 16 -25.00 -11.13 31.13
C LEU A 16 -23.73 -10.57 31.78
N GLN A 17 -23.20 -11.20 32.81
CA GLN A 17 -22.00 -10.77 33.50
C GLN A 17 -20.73 -10.92 32.61
N ASN A 18 -20.58 -12.07 31.98
CA ASN A 18 -19.43 -12.34 31.11
C ASN A 18 -19.57 -11.61 29.76
N GLY A 19 -20.78 -11.51 29.20
CA GLY A 19 -21.06 -10.77 27.97
C GLY A 19 -20.84 -9.26 28.13
N ALA A 20 -21.38 -8.67 29.21
CA ALA A 20 -21.18 -7.25 29.50
C ALA A 20 -19.72 -6.92 29.82
N GLY A 21 -19.03 -7.78 30.57
CA GLY A 21 -17.61 -7.64 30.87
C GLY A 21 -16.74 -7.75 29.63
N ASN A 22 -17.03 -8.68 28.73
CA ASN A 22 -16.30 -8.84 27.47
C ASN A 22 -16.54 -7.67 26.50
N VAL A 23 -17.78 -7.17 26.41
CA VAL A 23 -18.12 -5.98 25.60
C VAL A 23 -17.41 -4.74 26.15
N LEU A 24 -17.45 -4.51 27.46
CA LEU A 24 -16.76 -3.38 28.11
C LEU A 24 -15.24 -3.47 27.89
N ASN A 25 -14.63 -4.61 28.12
CA ASN A 25 -13.20 -4.83 27.90
C ASN A 25 -12.82 -4.69 26.42
N GLY A 26 -13.66 -5.20 25.51
CA GLY A 26 -13.49 -5.02 24.07
C GLY A 26 -13.55 -3.54 23.64
N THR A 27 -14.53 -2.81 24.17
CA THR A 27 -14.69 -1.38 23.90
C THR A 27 -13.51 -0.56 24.47
N PHE A 28 -13.09 -0.89 25.70
CA PHE A 28 -11.93 -0.22 26.31
C PHE A 28 -10.62 -0.51 25.55
N THR A 29 -10.44 -1.75 25.08
CA THR A 29 -9.28 -2.13 24.28
C THR A 29 -9.30 -1.44 22.93
N ALA A 30 -10.47 -1.36 22.26
CA ALA A 30 -10.63 -0.64 21.01
C ALA A 30 -10.37 0.87 21.18
N ALA A 31 -10.93 1.50 22.23
CA ALA A 31 -10.68 2.90 22.53
C ALA A 31 -9.20 3.18 22.81
N LYS A 32 -8.54 2.32 23.61
CA LYS A 32 -7.09 2.42 23.85
C LYS A 32 -6.28 2.27 22.57
N ALA A 33 -6.64 1.35 21.68
CA ALA A 33 -5.97 1.16 20.40
C ALA A 33 -6.13 2.39 19.48
N VAL A 34 -7.31 3.00 19.45
CA VAL A 34 -7.57 4.23 18.69
C VAL A 34 -6.74 5.40 19.25
N VAL A 35 -6.77 5.62 20.56
CA VAL A 35 -5.98 6.70 21.20
C VAL A 35 -4.49 6.49 20.97
N SER A 36 -3.98 5.27 21.15
CA SER A 36 -2.59 4.92 20.88
C SER A 36 -2.21 5.14 19.43
N GLY A 37 -3.09 4.75 18.49
CA GLY A 37 -2.88 4.96 17.06
C GLY A 37 -2.82 6.43 16.68
N ILE A 38 -3.74 7.24 17.20
CA ILE A 38 -3.75 8.70 16.99
C ILE A 38 -2.47 9.34 17.56
N THR A 39 -2.08 8.97 18.79
CA THR A 39 -0.87 9.49 19.42
C THR A 39 0.38 9.14 18.61
N ALA A 40 0.51 7.87 18.18
CA ALA A 40 1.63 7.43 17.36
C ALA A 40 1.66 8.15 16.00
N PHE A 41 0.49 8.40 15.40
CA PHE A 41 0.36 9.16 14.15
C PHE A 41 0.89 10.61 14.31
N PHE A 42 0.46 11.32 15.34
CA PHE A 42 0.91 12.69 15.57
C PHE A 42 2.41 12.78 15.90
N ILE A 43 2.92 11.85 16.74
CA ILE A 43 4.35 11.78 17.02
C ILE A 43 5.15 11.49 15.73
N GLY A 44 4.69 10.53 14.94
CA GLY A 44 5.30 10.21 13.64
C GLY A 44 5.26 11.40 12.66
N LEU A 45 4.15 12.13 12.62
CA LEU A 45 3.99 13.31 11.80
C LEU A 45 4.97 14.43 12.20
N ILE A 46 5.07 14.73 13.49
CA ILE A 46 6.03 15.73 14.02
C ILE A 46 7.45 15.33 13.68
N PHE A 47 7.79 14.05 13.88
CA PHE A 47 9.11 13.53 13.56
C PHE A 47 9.41 13.60 12.06
N ALA A 48 8.44 13.28 11.20
CA ALA A 48 8.55 13.41 9.75
C ALA A 48 8.81 14.87 9.33
N PHE A 49 8.05 15.83 9.87
CA PHE A 49 8.27 17.25 9.61
C PHE A 49 9.66 17.70 10.06
N TYR A 50 10.13 17.25 11.22
CA TYR A 50 11.47 17.58 11.72
C TYR A 50 12.58 17.01 10.81
N LEU A 51 12.42 15.76 10.35
CA LEU A 51 13.34 15.14 9.39
C LEU A 51 13.35 15.89 8.06
N LEU A 52 12.17 16.25 7.53
CA LEU A 52 12.06 17.02 6.29
C LEU A 52 12.73 18.40 6.41
N ALA A 53 12.50 19.10 7.52
CA ALA A 53 13.11 20.41 7.78
C ALA A 53 14.64 20.36 7.87
N LYS A 54 15.19 19.23 8.32
CA LYS A 54 16.64 19.02 8.48
C LYS A 54 17.27 18.08 7.45
N LYS A 55 16.54 17.74 6.38
CA LYS A 55 16.98 16.73 5.39
C LYS A 55 18.36 16.99 4.80
N GLU A 56 18.67 18.26 4.46
CA GLU A 56 19.95 18.64 3.85
C GLU A 56 21.12 18.49 4.85
N THR A 57 20.89 18.88 6.10
CA THR A 57 21.88 18.72 7.18
C THR A 57 22.17 17.26 7.46
N LEU A 58 21.11 16.43 7.57
CA LEU A 58 21.23 14.99 7.76
C LEU A 58 21.95 14.33 6.58
N GLN A 59 21.57 14.66 5.36
CA GLN A 59 22.21 14.12 4.16
C GLN A 59 23.69 14.46 4.11
N ARG A 60 24.07 15.71 4.45
CA ARG A 60 25.47 16.12 4.52
C ARG A 60 26.25 15.36 5.59
N GLN A 61 25.68 15.19 6.79
CA GLN A 61 26.31 14.43 7.87
C GLN A 61 26.52 12.96 7.52
N VAL A 62 25.50 12.32 6.96
CA VAL A 62 25.58 10.92 6.50
C VAL A 62 26.63 10.77 5.40
N ASN A 63 26.67 11.68 4.41
CA ASN A 63 27.65 11.64 3.34
C ASN A 63 29.09 11.84 3.88
N MET A 64 29.31 12.80 4.78
CA MET A 64 30.62 12.97 5.41
C MET A 64 31.06 11.72 6.18
N PHE A 65 30.16 11.12 6.95
CA PHE A 65 30.44 9.88 7.67
C PHE A 65 30.78 8.73 6.72
N MET A 66 30.00 8.54 5.67
CA MET A 66 30.25 7.49 4.66
C MET A 66 31.60 7.66 3.97
N GLN A 67 31.94 8.90 3.57
CA GLN A 67 33.23 9.20 2.92
C GLN A 67 34.43 9.00 3.87
N ALA A 68 34.25 9.25 5.16
CA ALA A 68 35.31 9.04 6.15
C ALA A 68 35.50 7.55 6.52
N ALA A 69 34.42 6.77 6.52
CA ALA A 69 34.43 5.39 7.03
C ALA A 69 34.56 4.32 5.95
N LEU A 70 34.20 4.62 4.68
CA LEU A 70 34.07 3.63 3.62
C LEU A 70 34.90 3.99 2.37
N PRO A 71 35.40 2.98 1.64
CA PRO A 71 36.03 3.17 0.34
C PRO A 71 35.05 3.80 -0.66
N GLU A 72 35.57 4.66 -1.55
CA GLU A 72 34.79 5.40 -2.54
C GLU A 72 33.84 4.49 -3.39
N LYS A 73 34.32 3.29 -3.76
CA LYS A 73 33.51 2.32 -4.52
C LYS A 73 32.24 1.89 -3.78
N ILE A 74 32.31 1.78 -2.45
CA ILE A 74 31.17 1.40 -1.60
C ILE A 74 30.24 2.59 -1.43
N VAL A 75 30.78 3.79 -1.18
CA VAL A 75 30.02 5.03 -1.08
C VAL A 75 29.19 5.26 -2.34
N ASN A 76 29.78 5.12 -3.52
CA ASN A 76 29.09 5.29 -4.79
C ASN A 76 27.93 4.26 -4.98
N LYS A 77 28.13 3.00 -4.55
CA LYS A 77 27.05 2.01 -4.58
C LYS A 77 25.91 2.35 -3.63
N ILE A 78 26.22 2.74 -2.38
CA ILE A 78 25.20 3.12 -1.41
C ILE A 78 24.42 4.34 -1.90
N THR A 79 25.12 5.35 -2.40
CA THR A 79 24.49 6.56 -2.96
C THR A 79 23.57 6.24 -4.14
N TYR A 80 24.00 5.32 -5.02
CA TYR A 80 23.17 4.85 -6.12
C TYR A 80 21.89 4.17 -5.63
N VAL A 81 22.01 3.22 -4.67
CA VAL A 81 20.85 2.52 -4.10
C VAL A 81 19.91 3.51 -3.38
N ALA A 82 20.46 4.46 -2.63
CA ALA A 82 19.67 5.50 -1.95
C ALA A 82 18.91 6.38 -2.94
N LYS A 83 19.54 6.79 -4.03
CA LYS A 83 18.91 7.57 -5.09
C LYS A 83 17.79 6.78 -5.78
N LEU A 84 18.07 5.55 -6.19
CA LEU A 84 17.09 4.64 -6.80
C LEU A 84 15.89 4.42 -5.86
N SER A 85 16.14 4.19 -4.56
CA SER A 85 15.09 4.04 -3.56
C SER A 85 14.24 5.31 -3.46
N ASN A 86 14.88 6.47 -3.33
CA ASN A 86 14.15 7.74 -3.24
C ASN A 86 13.26 8.01 -4.46
N GLU A 87 13.77 7.77 -5.66
CA GLU A 87 13.01 7.92 -6.92
C GLU A 87 11.84 6.94 -6.98
N THR A 88 12.09 5.66 -6.68
CA THR A 88 11.06 4.62 -6.71
C THR A 88 9.95 4.89 -5.69
N PHE A 89 10.31 5.21 -4.44
CA PHE A 89 9.33 5.53 -3.41
C PHE A 89 8.55 6.80 -3.72
N SER A 90 9.22 7.86 -4.16
CA SER A 90 8.58 9.13 -4.52
C SER A 90 7.59 8.96 -5.67
N ASN A 91 8.00 8.27 -6.73
CA ASN A 91 7.15 8.02 -7.89
C ASN A 91 5.94 7.16 -7.52
N PHE A 92 6.14 6.10 -6.72
CA PHE A 92 5.06 5.25 -6.27
C PHE A 92 4.03 6.00 -5.40
N ILE A 93 4.48 6.71 -4.37
CA ILE A 93 3.58 7.44 -3.47
C ILE A 93 2.84 8.55 -4.22
N THR A 94 3.54 9.29 -5.09
CA THR A 94 2.92 10.33 -5.92
C THR A 94 1.89 9.71 -6.87
N GLY A 95 2.22 8.60 -7.53
CA GLY A 95 1.31 7.86 -8.39
C GLY A 95 0.07 7.39 -7.64
N GLN A 96 0.24 6.79 -6.45
CA GLN A 96 -0.85 6.30 -5.62
C GLN A 96 -1.78 7.42 -5.13
N CYS A 97 -1.21 8.57 -4.71
CA CYS A 97 -2.02 9.73 -4.33
C CYS A 97 -2.78 10.32 -5.53
N LEU A 98 -2.14 10.39 -6.69
CA LEU A 98 -2.79 10.89 -7.91
C LEU A 98 -3.92 9.96 -8.36
N GLU A 99 -3.69 8.64 -8.36
CA GLU A 99 -4.72 7.64 -8.64
C GLU A 99 -5.92 7.78 -7.71
N ALA A 100 -5.68 7.87 -6.40
CA ALA A 100 -6.72 8.03 -5.39
C ALA A 100 -7.58 9.28 -5.64
N LEU A 101 -6.97 10.40 -6.00
CA LEU A 101 -7.68 11.64 -6.35
C LEU A 101 -8.50 11.50 -7.64
N ILE A 102 -7.92 10.89 -8.67
CA ILE A 102 -8.62 10.65 -9.94
C ILE A 102 -9.82 9.75 -9.70
N LEU A 103 -9.62 8.63 -8.99
CA LEU A 103 -10.65 7.64 -8.73
C LEU A 103 -11.79 8.23 -7.90
N GLY A 104 -11.47 8.90 -6.79
CA GLY A 104 -12.48 9.56 -5.96
C GLY A 104 -13.29 10.62 -6.72
N THR A 105 -12.63 11.43 -7.55
CA THR A 105 -13.28 12.43 -8.39
C THR A 105 -14.17 11.78 -9.46
N MET A 106 -13.69 10.73 -10.10
CA MET A 106 -14.43 9.97 -11.12
C MET A 106 -15.71 9.36 -10.53
N PHE A 107 -15.61 8.74 -9.36
CA PHE A 107 -16.79 8.22 -8.65
C PHE A 107 -17.74 9.34 -8.23
N PHE A 108 -17.25 10.41 -7.63
CA PHE A 108 -18.07 11.56 -7.23
C PHE A 108 -18.85 12.13 -8.40
N VAL A 109 -18.18 12.41 -9.52
CA VAL A 109 -18.81 12.98 -10.72
C VAL A 109 -19.84 12.02 -11.32
N THR A 110 -19.48 10.74 -11.48
CA THR A 110 -20.38 9.74 -12.06
C THR A 110 -21.63 9.53 -11.22
N LEU A 111 -21.46 9.35 -9.90
CA LEU A 111 -22.60 9.15 -8.98
C LEU A 111 -23.50 10.40 -8.91
N SER A 112 -22.91 11.60 -9.01
CA SER A 112 -23.64 12.87 -9.05
C SER A 112 -24.46 13.02 -10.33
N ILE A 113 -23.92 12.65 -11.50
CA ILE A 113 -24.62 12.67 -12.79
C ILE A 113 -25.83 11.72 -12.76
N ILE A 114 -25.66 10.51 -12.20
CA ILE A 114 -26.74 9.52 -12.07
C ILE A 114 -27.71 9.87 -10.94
N ARG A 115 -27.43 10.92 -10.16
CA ARG A 115 -28.21 11.39 -9.02
C ARG A 115 -28.37 10.34 -7.92
N LEU A 116 -27.32 9.54 -7.69
CA LEU A 116 -27.29 8.64 -6.55
C LEU A 116 -27.02 9.42 -5.26
N PRO A 117 -27.63 9.04 -4.12
CA PRO A 117 -27.37 9.70 -2.83
C PRO A 117 -25.93 9.45 -2.38
N TYR A 118 -25.45 10.31 -1.47
CA TYR A 118 -24.12 10.20 -0.87
C TYR A 118 -22.94 10.22 -1.87
N ALA A 119 -23.11 10.78 -3.09
CA ALA A 119 -22.08 10.80 -4.12
C ALA A 119 -20.74 11.36 -3.62
N LEU A 120 -20.76 12.51 -2.90
CA LEU A 120 -19.55 13.11 -2.33
C LEU A 120 -18.90 12.20 -1.26
N LEU A 121 -19.72 11.66 -0.34
CA LEU A 121 -19.24 10.80 0.73
C LEU A 121 -18.57 9.55 0.16
N ILE A 122 -19.18 8.92 -0.83
CA ILE A 122 -18.65 7.73 -1.48
C ILE A 122 -17.41 8.06 -2.29
N GLY A 123 -17.39 9.18 -3.03
CA GLY A 123 -16.19 9.62 -3.75
C GLY A 123 -15.00 9.85 -2.83
N VAL A 124 -15.21 10.53 -1.70
CA VAL A 124 -14.17 10.72 -0.68
C VAL A 124 -13.75 9.41 -0.05
N LEU A 125 -14.70 8.54 0.32
CA LEU A 125 -14.41 7.22 0.86
C LEU A 125 -13.53 6.40 -0.08
N ILE A 126 -13.89 6.36 -1.38
CA ILE A 126 -13.14 5.63 -2.40
C ILE A 126 -11.76 6.24 -2.58
N ALA A 127 -11.60 7.58 -2.56
CA ALA A 127 -10.30 8.21 -2.62
C ALA A 127 -9.40 7.76 -1.46
N PHE A 128 -9.92 7.71 -0.24
CA PHE A 128 -9.15 7.25 0.92
C PHE A 128 -8.86 5.74 0.88
N THR A 129 -9.83 4.92 0.51
CA THR A 129 -9.64 3.47 0.45
C THR A 129 -8.72 3.07 -0.69
N ALA A 130 -8.73 3.78 -1.82
CA ALA A 130 -7.82 3.56 -2.96
C ALA A 130 -6.34 3.70 -2.59
N LEU A 131 -6.00 4.43 -1.53
CA LEU A 131 -4.62 4.43 -1.01
C LEU A 131 -4.14 3.05 -0.55
N ILE A 132 -5.04 2.09 -0.31
CA ILE A 132 -4.70 0.72 0.05
C ILE A 132 -4.70 -0.13 -1.21
N PRO A 133 -3.52 -0.48 -1.78
CA PRO A 133 -3.46 -1.23 -3.04
C PRO A 133 -4.25 -2.54 -2.96
N ILE A 134 -5.00 -2.84 -4.01
CA ILE A 134 -5.85 -4.04 -4.17
C ILE A 134 -7.07 -4.03 -3.23
N PHE A 135 -6.89 -3.81 -1.93
CA PHE A 135 -7.98 -3.87 -0.95
C PHE A 135 -8.88 -2.64 -0.96
N GLY A 136 -8.38 -1.49 -1.40
CA GLY A 136 -9.12 -0.23 -1.39
C GLY A 136 -10.43 -0.29 -2.19
N ALA A 137 -10.38 -0.91 -3.37
CA ALA A 137 -11.55 -1.11 -4.20
C ALA A 137 -12.63 -1.97 -3.52
N PHE A 138 -12.22 -3.08 -2.87
CA PHE A 138 -13.16 -3.95 -2.15
C PHE A 138 -13.82 -3.23 -0.97
N ILE A 139 -13.05 -2.51 -0.17
CA ILE A 139 -13.56 -1.75 0.97
C ILE A 139 -14.52 -0.67 0.49
N GLY A 140 -14.14 0.11 -0.53
CA GLY A 140 -14.97 1.14 -1.13
C GLY A 140 -16.28 0.60 -1.69
N CYS A 141 -16.24 -0.56 -2.36
CA CYS A 141 -17.43 -1.24 -2.89
C CYS A 141 -18.36 -1.69 -1.77
N ILE A 142 -17.85 -2.39 -0.77
CA ILE A 142 -18.67 -2.95 0.33
C ILE A 142 -19.35 -1.81 1.11
N VAL A 143 -18.59 -0.80 1.52
CA VAL A 143 -19.14 0.32 2.30
C VAL A 143 -20.08 1.17 1.45
N GLY A 144 -19.73 1.44 0.19
CA GLY A 144 -20.60 2.17 -0.73
C GLY A 144 -21.91 1.44 -1.01
N ALA A 145 -21.86 0.14 -1.29
CA ALA A 145 -23.03 -0.68 -1.49
C ALA A 145 -23.92 -0.74 -0.22
N PHE A 146 -23.29 -0.86 0.96
CA PHE A 146 -24.01 -0.84 2.24
C PHE A 146 -24.78 0.49 2.43
N LEU A 147 -24.13 1.62 2.18
CA LEU A 147 -24.79 2.94 2.25
C LEU A 147 -25.96 3.04 1.27
N MET A 148 -25.83 2.49 0.06
CA MET A 148 -26.88 2.51 -0.95
C MET A 148 -28.05 1.59 -0.61
N ILE A 149 -27.80 0.40 -0.03
CA ILE A 149 -28.85 -0.53 0.43
C ILE A 149 -29.75 0.12 1.48
N MET A 150 -29.19 0.91 2.38
CA MET A 150 -29.98 1.64 3.39
C MET A 150 -30.98 2.62 2.79
N VAL A 151 -30.76 3.08 1.55
CA VAL A 151 -31.70 3.97 0.84
C VAL A 151 -32.67 3.17 -0.03
N SER A 152 -32.17 2.26 -0.85
CA SER A 152 -32.98 1.38 -1.71
C SER A 152 -32.11 0.27 -2.31
N PRO A 153 -32.59 -1.00 -2.32
CA PRO A 153 -31.88 -2.11 -2.96
C PRO A 153 -31.59 -1.85 -4.44
N MET A 154 -32.50 -1.17 -5.16
CA MET A 154 -32.30 -0.81 -6.56
C MET A 154 -31.12 0.16 -6.75
N LYS A 155 -30.97 1.14 -5.86
CA LYS A 155 -29.83 2.07 -5.90
C LYS A 155 -28.51 1.39 -5.61
N ALA A 156 -28.51 0.40 -4.71
CA ALA A 156 -27.34 -0.43 -4.45
C ALA A 156 -26.93 -1.26 -5.67
N LEU A 157 -27.90 -1.85 -6.37
CA LEU A 157 -27.62 -2.59 -7.60
C LEU A 157 -27.01 -1.68 -8.68
N ILE A 158 -27.60 -0.49 -8.90
CA ILE A 158 -27.07 0.50 -9.84
C ILE A 158 -25.66 0.91 -9.44
N PHE A 159 -25.40 1.16 -8.14
CA PHE A 159 -24.08 1.52 -7.64
C PHE A 159 -23.04 0.42 -7.94
N VAL A 160 -23.34 -0.85 -7.67
CA VAL A 160 -22.43 -1.97 -7.93
C VAL A 160 -22.10 -2.09 -9.42
N ILE A 161 -23.10 -1.94 -10.30
CA ILE A 161 -22.86 -1.96 -11.74
C ILE A 161 -21.95 -0.81 -12.17
N VAL A 162 -22.24 0.40 -11.71
CA VAL A 162 -21.40 1.59 -11.98
C VAL A 162 -19.99 1.39 -11.42
N PHE A 163 -19.87 0.84 -10.20
CA PHE A 163 -18.61 0.55 -9.57
C PHE A 163 -17.76 -0.39 -10.43
N ILE A 164 -18.33 -1.50 -10.91
CA ILE A 164 -17.61 -2.45 -11.77
C ILE A 164 -17.14 -1.78 -13.07
N VAL A 165 -17.99 -0.96 -13.71
CA VAL A 165 -17.62 -0.25 -14.94
C VAL A 165 -16.45 0.72 -14.67
N LEU A 166 -16.53 1.51 -13.60
CA LEU A 166 -15.47 2.46 -13.25
C LEU A 166 -14.17 1.75 -12.86
N GLN A 167 -14.25 0.59 -12.18
CA GLN A 167 -13.08 -0.23 -11.88
C GLN A 167 -12.43 -0.81 -13.14
N GLN A 168 -13.19 -1.16 -14.17
CA GLN A 168 -12.65 -1.58 -15.46
C GLN A 168 -11.90 -0.44 -16.17
N ILE A 169 -12.42 0.78 -16.09
CA ILE A 169 -11.76 1.97 -16.64
C ILE A 169 -10.48 2.26 -15.86
N GLU A 170 -10.53 2.19 -14.53
CA GLU A 170 -9.37 2.38 -13.67
C GLU A 170 -8.28 1.36 -13.99
N GLY A 171 -8.59 0.05 -13.90
CA GLY A 171 -7.60 -1.01 -14.04
C GLY A 171 -6.96 -1.11 -15.44
N ASN A 172 -7.70 -0.74 -16.50
CA ASN A 172 -7.21 -0.84 -17.87
C ASN A 172 -6.61 0.47 -18.41
N LEU A 173 -7.04 1.63 -17.90
CA LEU A 173 -6.65 2.91 -18.47
C LEU A 173 -5.88 3.80 -17.51
N ILE A 174 -6.34 3.93 -16.27
CA ILE A 174 -5.78 4.87 -15.27
C ILE A 174 -4.58 4.25 -14.59
N TYR A 175 -4.75 3.08 -13.98
CA TYR A 175 -3.71 2.40 -13.22
C TYR A 175 -2.40 2.19 -14.00
N PRO A 176 -2.40 1.68 -15.25
CA PRO A 176 -1.16 1.49 -16.00
C PRO A 176 -0.41 2.77 -16.30
N LYS A 177 -1.15 3.89 -16.47
CA LYS A 177 -0.56 5.19 -16.80
C LYS A 177 -0.06 5.94 -15.58
N VAL A 178 -0.75 5.82 -14.45
CA VAL A 178 -0.48 6.61 -13.24
C VAL A 178 0.47 5.89 -12.30
N VAL A 179 0.23 4.60 -12.05
CA VAL A 179 0.99 3.81 -11.07
C VAL A 179 1.89 2.78 -11.75
N GLY A 180 1.43 2.13 -12.81
CA GLY A 180 2.11 1.00 -13.45
C GLY A 180 3.51 1.33 -13.99
N GLY A 181 3.72 2.56 -14.50
CA GLY A 181 5.02 3.04 -14.95
C GLY A 181 6.00 3.37 -13.81
N SER A 182 5.49 3.60 -12.62
CA SER A 182 6.27 4.08 -11.47
C SER A 182 7.05 3.00 -10.73
N VAL A 183 6.63 1.73 -10.84
CA VAL A 183 7.17 0.63 -10.03
C VAL A 183 7.98 -0.37 -10.88
N GLY A 184 7.65 -0.52 -12.17
CA GLY A 184 8.37 -1.43 -13.09
C GLY A 184 8.38 -2.91 -12.66
N LEU A 185 7.48 -3.33 -11.75
CA LEU A 185 7.38 -4.68 -11.23
C LEU A 185 6.37 -5.51 -12.03
N PRO A 186 6.68 -6.78 -12.36
CA PRO A 186 5.67 -7.73 -12.77
C PRO A 186 4.61 -7.93 -11.68
N SER A 187 3.34 -8.12 -12.08
CA SER A 187 2.19 -8.22 -11.15
C SER A 187 2.34 -9.29 -10.07
N LEU A 188 3.03 -10.39 -10.35
CA LEU A 188 3.34 -11.43 -9.36
C LEU A 188 4.13 -10.89 -8.16
N TRP A 189 5.14 -10.05 -8.42
CA TRP A 189 5.95 -9.44 -7.37
C TRP A 189 5.20 -8.37 -6.59
N VAL A 190 4.27 -7.67 -7.23
CA VAL A 190 3.36 -6.74 -6.54
C VAL A 190 2.47 -7.51 -5.56
N LEU A 191 1.88 -8.64 -6.00
CA LEU A 191 1.06 -9.50 -5.13
C LEU A 191 1.87 -10.04 -3.94
N ALA A 192 3.10 -10.51 -4.19
CA ALA A 192 3.98 -10.98 -3.13
C ALA A 192 4.33 -9.86 -2.13
N ALA A 193 4.67 -8.66 -2.63
CA ALA A 193 4.98 -7.50 -1.80
C ALA A 193 3.79 -7.09 -0.91
N VAL A 194 2.57 -7.05 -1.48
CA VAL A 194 1.34 -6.74 -0.73
C VAL A 194 1.06 -7.80 0.33
N THR A 195 1.20 -9.09 0.00
CA THR A 195 0.93 -10.19 0.93
C THR A 195 1.91 -10.18 2.11
N ILE A 196 3.20 -10.05 1.83
CA ILE A 196 4.24 -9.99 2.88
C ILE A 196 4.10 -8.69 3.68
N GLY A 197 3.92 -7.56 3.01
CA GLY A 197 3.79 -6.26 3.65
C GLY A 197 2.59 -6.19 4.58
N SER A 198 1.43 -6.72 4.13
CA SER A 198 0.21 -6.74 4.94
C SER A 198 0.35 -7.56 6.22
N SER A 199 1.04 -8.70 6.16
CA SER A 199 1.23 -9.56 7.33
C SER A 199 2.23 -8.98 8.35
N LEU A 200 3.19 -8.15 7.92
CA LEU A 200 4.20 -7.58 8.80
C LEU A 200 3.77 -6.26 9.45
N MET A 201 3.16 -5.36 8.67
CA MET A 201 2.86 -3.98 9.11
C MET A 201 1.46 -3.51 8.67
N GLY A 202 0.57 -4.41 8.29
CA GLY A 202 -0.77 -4.06 7.82
C GLY A 202 -0.76 -3.15 6.58
N VAL A 203 -1.64 -2.16 6.55
CA VAL A 203 -1.78 -1.22 5.41
C VAL A 203 -0.48 -0.45 5.14
N ALA A 204 0.21 0.02 6.17
CA ALA A 204 1.49 0.71 6.02
C ALA A 204 2.55 -0.19 5.37
N GLY A 205 2.54 -1.49 5.72
CA GLY A 205 3.39 -2.49 5.09
C GLY A 205 3.12 -2.67 3.61
N MET A 206 1.86 -2.70 3.18
CA MET A 206 1.52 -2.80 1.75
C MET A 206 2.13 -1.64 0.95
N LEU A 207 1.97 -0.40 1.44
CA LEU A 207 2.50 0.80 0.81
C LEU A 207 4.03 0.85 0.79
N PHE A 208 4.69 0.31 1.81
CA PHE A 208 6.14 0.28 1.91
C PHE A 208 6.77 -0.83 1.07
N PHE A 209 6.20 -2.05 1.14
CA PHE A 209 6.82 -3.23 0.52
C PHE A 209 6.74 -3.23 -1.01
N ILE A 210 5.77 -2.57 -1.62
CA ILE A 210 5.70 -2.47 -3.09
C ILE A 210 6.94 -1.75 -3.64
N PRO A 211 7.23 -0.48 -3.27
CA PRO A 211 8.43 0.20 -3.77
C PRO A 211 9.73 -0.44 -3.26
N PHE A 212 9.75 -1.01 -2.06
CA PHE A 212 10.90 -1.76 -1.54
C PHE A 212 11.24 -2.97 -2.42
N THR A 213 10.25 -3.77 -2.77
CA THR A 213 10.43 -4.92 -3.68
C THR A 213 10.85 -4.46 -5.07
N SER A 214 10.35 -3.31 -5.55
CA SER A 214 10.76 -2.71 -6.82
C SER A 214 12.25 -2.37 -6.85
N VAL A 215 12.75 -1.76 -5.80
CA VAL A 215 14.19 -1.45 -5.68
C VAL A 215 15.02 -2.73 -5.72
N ILE A 216 14.65 -3.75 -4.92
CA ILE A 216 15.36 -5.04 -4.91
C ILE A 216 15.33 -5.68 -6.29
N TYR A 217 14.16 -5.74 -6.92
CA TYR A 217 13.99 -6.31 -8.25
C TYR A 217 14.86 -5.62 -9.29
N THR A 218 14.90 -4.30 -9.28
CA THR A 218 15.74 -3.49 -10.19
C THR A 218 17.22 -3.78 -9.99
N LEU A 219 17.69 -3.82 -8.74
CA LEU A 219 19.08 -4.13 -8.41
C LEU A 219 19.49 -5.53 -8.84
N VAL A 220 18.63 -6.53 -8.58
CA VAL A 220 18.88 -7.93 -9.00
C VAL A 220 18.89 -8.04 -10.51
N ARG A 221 17.95 -7.40 -11.20
CA ARG A 221 17.88 -7.36 -12.67
C ARG A 221 19.14 -6.74 -13.26
N GLU A 222 19.58 -5.58 -12.79
CA GLU A 222 20.80 -4.93 -13.27
C GLU A 222 22.05 -5.79 -13.05
N TRP A 223 22.15 -6.39 -11.85
CA TRP A 223 23.27 -7.29 -11.54
C TRP A 223 23.28 -8.50 -12.50
N THR A 224 22.11 -9.09 -12.75
CA THR A 224 21.98 -10.25 -13.65
C THR A 224 22.39 -9.88 -15.08
N TYR A 225 21.88 -8.76 -15.62
CA TYR A 225 22.25 -8.32 -16.96
C TYR A 225 23.75 -8.03 -17.11
N LYS A 226 24.34 -7.31 -16.15
CA LYS A 226 25.81 -7.06 -16.14
C LYS A 226 26.63 -8.35 -16.12
N ARG A 227 26.18 -9.36 -15.36
CA ARG A 227 26.87 -10.68 -15.31
C ARG A 227 26.74 -11.46 -16.62
N LEU A 228 25.59 -11.42 -17.27
CA LEU A 228 25.39 -12.07 -18.57
C LEU A 228 26.23 -11.42 -19.67
N GLU A 229 26.29 -10.10 -19.68
CA GLU A 229 27.09 -9.33 -20.62
C GLU A 229 28.61 -9.66 -20.47
N GLN A 230 29.11 -9.69 -19.24
CA GLN A 230 30.48 -10.08 -18.95
C GLN A 230 30.81 -11.53 -19.38
N LYS A 231 29.84 -12.46 -19.28
CA LYS A 231 30.04 -13.83 -19.77
C LYS A 231 30.13 -13.88 -21.28
N LYS A 232 29.22 -13.21 -21.99
CA LYS A 232 29.26 -13.14 -23.47
C LYS A 232 30.55 -12.54 -24.00
N THR A 233 31.04 -11.45 -23.38
CA THR A 233 32.31 -10.82 -23.78
C THR A 233 33.50 -11.77 -23.57
N LYS A 234 33.50 -12.56 -22.50
CA LYS A 234 34.56 -13.55 -22.27
C LYS A 234 34.50 -14.70 -23.24
N GLU A 235 33.33 -15.13 -23.63
CA GLU A 235 33.11 -16.22 -24.61
C GLU A 235 33.60 -15.78 -25.99
N ASN A 236 33.19 -14.60 -26.46
CA ASN A 236 33.67 -14.07 -27.75
C ASN A 236 35.20 -13.87 -27.79
N ASN A 237 35.82 -13.36 -26.72
CA ASN A 237 37.28 -13.19 -26.68
C ASN A 237 38.04 -14.53 -26.67
N ASN A 238 37.47 -15.60 -26.12
CA ASN A 238 38.05 -16.93 -26.16
C ASN A 238 37.94 -17.55 -27.54
N ASP A 239 36.85 -17.33 -28.26
CA ASP A 239 36.66 -17.83 -29.62
C ASP A 239 37.61 -17.12 -30.61
N GLU A 240 37.75 -15.80 -30.51
CA GLU A 240 38.72 -15.03 -31.32
C GLU A 240 40.17 -15.44 -31.03
N SER A 241 40.51 -15.77 -29.79
CA SER A 241 41.85 -16.22 -29.42
C SER A 241 42.16 -17.63 -29.95
N ASN A 242 41.16 -18.49 -30.05
CA ASN A 242 41.29 -19.83 -30.59
C ASN A 242 41.39 -19.83 -32.15
N GLU A 243 40.65 -18.92 -32.82
CA GLU A 243 40.76 -18.77 -34.29
C GLU A 243 42.09 -18.13 -34.72
N SER A 244 42.70 -17.27 -33.90
CA SER A 244 44.00 -16.65 -34.22
C SER A 244 45.20 -17.55 -33.94
N SER A 245 44.99 -18.72 -33.32
CA SER A 245 46.06 -19.71 -32.98
C SER A 245 46.11 -20.91 -33.91
N VAL A 246 45.28 -20.95 -34.95
CA VAL A 246 45.28 -21.95 -36.03
C VAL A 246 45.83 -21.33 -37.32
#